data_f947c1187c40992c5c3f571c3e8a27fa
#
_entry.id   f947c1187c40992c5c3f571c3e8a27fa
#
_cell.length_a   1.000
_cell.length_b   1.000
_cell.length_c   1.000
_cell.angle_alpha   90.00
_cell.angle_beta   90.00
_cell.angle_gamma   90.00
#
_symmetry.space_group_name_H-M   'P 1'
#
loop_
_entity.id
_entity.type
_entity.pdbx_description
1 polymer ?
#
loop_
_entity_poly.entity_id
_entity_poly.type
_entity_poly.pdbx_seq_one_letter_code
_entity_poly.pdbx_strand_id
1 'polypeptide(L)'
;IFTEIFYFKKFISTKFSKQIFIFDLLKIILLAYFILIIFWPQVHSNILIMPFKVFLETLENAPIGSPASLLNGEIHLTHNFPKNYVLLNLLLKSPEYLLILYPISFYFILANNNFFKKKFTNFNYKLYFIILVLTLSLIMLTFSPYPLYDGMRKFMFLIPFFIFIPSFGMYFVICNNSLIRSKLCIFLILALALVFLFKFFSLTPYQYVYLNYLNGKTSNNHLKFENDYLTTSIKEILKKSKFINEKYARLKFCGIGKGKIKKYLNKYNFSRVKLVGYEDEYDYVIMTNRVNWQSLNNLKKAETCFQTFNGKVVSQVKRNGLVLSVIKEKQ
;
A
#
# COMPACT_ATOMS: atom_id res chain seq x y z
N ILE A 1 15.03 -15.79 15.62
CA ILE A 1 15.75 -17.09 15.56
C ILE A 1 17.26 -16.85 15.51
N PHE A 2 17.83 -16.13 14.50
CA PHE A 2 19.29 -15.88 14.44
C PHE A 2 19.80 -15.07 15.64
N THR A 3 19.09 -14.06 16.09
CA THR A 3 19.42 -13.28 17.29
C THR A 3 19.28 -14.13 18.56
N GLU A 4 18.31 -15.02 18.63
CA GLU A 4 18.20 -15.98 19.71
C GLU A 4 19.35 -17.00 19.68
N ILE A 5 19.72 -17.53 18.54
CA ILE A 5 20.85 -18.49 18.42
C ILE A 5 22.19 -17.85 18.78
N PHE A 6 22.49 -16.62 18.37
CA PHE A 6 23.79 -15.98 18.64
C PHE A 6 23.92 -15.41 20.04
N TYR A 7 22.86 -14.85 20.63
CA TYR A 7 22.88 -14.27 21.97
C TYR A 7 22.48 -15.22 23.08
N PHE A 8 21.72 -16.27 22.77
CA PHE A 8 21.29 -17.29 23.73
C PHE A 8 22.33 -18.36 24.02
N LYS A 9 23.56 -18.24 23.53
CA LYS A 9 24.64 -19.18 23.89
C LYS A 9 24.80 -19.35 25.41
N LYS A 10 24.43 -18.35 26.18
CA LYS A 10 24.40 -18.37 27.67
C LYS A 10 23.11 -18.94 28.26
N PHE A 11 21.98 -18.93 27.55
CA PHE A 11 20.70 -19.47 27.96
C PHE A 11 20.46 -20.90 27.44
N ILE A 12 21.05 -21.23 26.31
CA ILE A 12 21.01 -22.55 25.66
C ILE A 12 21.74 -23.64 26.48
N SER A 13 22.63 -23.25 27.41
CA SER A 13 23.50 -24.23 28.10
C SER A 13 22.78 -25.12 29.08
N THR A 14 21.51 -24.86 29.49
CA THR A 14 20.87 -25.61 30.55
C THR A 14 19.50 -26.27 30.28
N LYS A 15 18.78 -25.90 29.22
CA LYS A 15 17.44 -26.44 28.92
C LYS A 15 17.03 -26.58 27.48
N PHE A 16 17.89 -26.23 26.48
CA PHE A 16 17.49 -26.25 25.09
C PHE A 16 18.03 -27.51 24.38
N SER A 17 17.16 -28.48 24.14
CA SER A 17 17.47 -29.57 23.22
C SER A 17 17.38 -29.09 21.78
N LYS A 18 18.49 -29.15 21.02
CA LYS A 18 18.51 -28.85 19.59
C LYS A 18 17.44 -29.65 18.82
N GLN A 19 17.16 -30.86 19.28
CA GLN A 19 16.16 -31.74 18.70
C GLN A 19 14.75 -31.17 18.86
N ILE A 20 14.37 -30.70 20.06
CA ILE A 20 13.07 -30.08 20.31
C ILE A 20 12.88 -28.84 19.42
N PHE A 21 13.92 -28.01 19.29
CA PHE A 21 13.86 -26.82 18.42
C PHE A 21 13.64 -27.20 16.96
N ILE A 22 14.36 -28.18 16.43
CA ILE A 22 14.19 -28.64 15.06
C ILE A 22 12.78 -29.20 14.84
N PHE A 23 12.28 -30.03 15.78
CA PHE A 23 10.91 -30.55 15.73
C PHE A 23 9.85 -29.44 15.75
N ASP A 24 10.00 -28.43 16.58
CA ASP A 24 9.04 -27.32 16.64
C ASP A 24 9.12 -26.45 15.38
N LEU A 25 10.33 -26.23 14.83
CA LEU A 25 10.50 -25.54 13.55
C LEU A 25 9.82 -26.32 12.41
N LEU A 26 10.00 -27.64 12.36
CA LEU A 26 9.32 -28.48 11.36
C LEU A 26 7.80 -28.44 11.51
N LYS A 27 7.25 -28.49 12.73
CA LYS A 27 5.80 -28.33 12.96
C LYS A 27 5.29 -26.98 12.44
N ILE A 28 6.02 -25.88 12.71
CA ILE A 28 5.64 -24.56 12.24
C ILE A 28 5.66 -24.49 10.71
N ILE A 29 6.70 -25.04 10.07
CA ILE A 29 6.82 -25.08 8.61
C ILE A 29 5.67 -25.91 8.01
N LEU A 30 5.38 -27.10 8.56
CA LEU A 30 4.29 -27.95 8.10
C LEU A 30 2.93 -27.27 8.27
N LEU A 31 2.69 -26.62 9.40
CA LEU A 31 1.44 -25.89 9.65
C LEU A 31 1.29 -24.72 8.69
N ALA A 32 2.35 -23.94 8.47
CA ALA A 32 2.36 -22.84 7.54
C ALA A 32 2.11 -23.32 6.09
N TYR A 33 2.72 -24.44 5.70
CA TYR A 33 2.52 -25.08 4.41
C TYR A 33 1.07 -25.58 4.22
N PHE A 34 0.51 -26.20 5.25
CA PHE A 34 -0.88 -26.66 5.25
C PHE A 34 -1.87 -25.48 5.08
N ILE A 35 -1.66 -24.39 5.82
CA ILE A 35 -2.45 -23.17 5.68
C ILE A 35 -2.32 -22.59 4.28
N LEU A 36 -1.11 -22.53 3.73
CA LEU A 36 -0.85 -22.05 2.37
C LEU A 36 -1.62 -22.86 1.34
N ILE A 37 -1.60 -24.20 1.42
CA ILE A 37 -2.35 -25.08 0.52
C ILE A 37 -3.85 -24.77 0.57
N ILE A 38 -4.43 -24.63 1.76
CA ILE A 38 -5.88 -24.38 1.91
C ILE A 38 -6.28 -23.06 1.21
N PHE A 39 -5.51 -21.99 1.42
CA PHE A 39 -5.90 -20.65 0.99
C PHE A 39 -5.35 -20.22 -0.37
N TRP A 40 -4.51 -21.03 -1.01
CA TRP A 40 -3.91 -20.69 -2.30
C TRP A 40 -4.34 -21.66 -3.44
N PRO A 41 -5.45 -21.39 -4.13
CA PRO A 41 -6.00 -22.29 -5.14
C PRO A 41 -5.05 -22.66 -6.29
N GLN A 42 -4.09 -21.77 -6.61
CA GLN A 42 -3.14 -22.02 -7.71
C GLN A 42 -2.23 -23.22 -7.45
N VAL A 43 -2.00 -23.59 -6.18
CA VAL A 43 -1.14 -24.72 -5.82
C VAL A 43 -1.90 -26.06 -5.81
N HIS A 44 -3.24 -26.05 -5.95
CA HIS A 44 -4.06 -27.27 -5.89
C HIS A 44 -3.80 -28.23 -7.06
N SER A 45 -3.25 -27.77 -8.18
CA SER A 45 -2.88 -28.62 -9.32
C SER A 45 -1.75 -29.60 -9.02
N ASN A 46 -0.81 -29.21 -8.16
CA ASN A 46 0.26 -30.07 -7.62
C ASN A 46 0.74 -29.50 -6.28
N ILE A 47 0.21 -30.06 -5.18
CA ILE A 47 0.41 -29.57 -3.83
C ILE A 47 1.89 -29.52 -3.42
N LEU A 48 2.72 -30.46 -3.91
CA LEU A 48 4.13 -30.55 -3.49
C LEU A 48 5.03 -29.60 -4.29
N ILE A 49 4.83 -29.45 -5.58
CA ILE A 49 5.74 -28.75 -6.48
C ILE A 49 5.30 -27.31 -6.73
N MET A 50 3.99 -27.07 -6.89
CA MET A 50 3.48 -25.75 -7.28
C MET A 50 3.80 -24.63 -6.32
N PRO A 51 3.80 -24.80 -4.99
CA PRO A 51 4.20 -23.73 -4.09
C PRO A 51 5.62 -23.21 -4.35
N PHE A 52 6.55 -24.12 -4.60
CA PHE A 52 7.95 -23.76 -4.93
C PHE A 52 8.05 -23.15 -6.33
N LYS A 53 7.35 -23.73 -7.30
CA LYS A 53 7.33 -23.22 -8.68
C LYS A 53 6.79 -21.79 -8.73
N VAL A 54 5.62 -21.54 -8.13
CA VAL A 54 5.02 -20.21 -8.08
C VAL A 54 5.90 -19.22 -7.31
N PHE A 55 6.58 -19.66 -6.25
CA PHE A 55 7.53 -18.84 -5.52
C PHE A 55 8.71 -18.42 -6.41
N LEU A 56 9.33 -19.37 -7.12
CA LEU A 56 10.44 -19.10 -8.05
C LEU A 56 9.98 -18.21 -9.21
N GLU A 57 8.85 -18.52 -9.84
CA GLU A 57 8.26 -17.70 -10.90
C GLU A 57 7.97 -16.27 -10.44
N THR A 58 7.57 -16.11 -9.18
CA THR A 58 7.34 -14.76 -8.60
C THR A 58 8.65 -14.00 -8.41
N LEU A 59 9.75 -14.68 -8.12
CA LEU A 59 11.07 -14.05 -8.00
C LEU A 59 11.65 -13.69 -9.37
N GLU A 60 11.49 -14.57 -10.36
CA GLU A 60 12.06 -14.39 -11.71
C GLU A 60 11.20 -13.48 -12.58
N ASN A 61 9.89 -13.68 -12.54
CA ASN A 61 8.91 -13.04 -13.42
C ASN A 61 7.82 -12.36 -12.61
N ALA A 62 8.20 -11.46 -11.68
CA ALA A 62 7.21 -10.74 -10.90
C ALA A 62 6.19 -10.08 -11.86
N PRO A 63 4.89 -10.47 -11.78
CA PRO A 63 3.90 -9.96 -12.72
C PRO A 63 3.82 -8.43 -12.63
N ILE A 64 4.16 -7.77 -13.73
CA ILE A 64 4.12 -6.32 -13.82
C ILE A 64 2.66 -5.92 -13.95
N GLY A 65 2.08 -5.44 -12.86
CA GLY A 65 0.68 -4.97 -12.86
C GLY A 65 0.51 -3.61 -13.53
N SER A 66 1.59 -2.82 -13.61
CA SER A 66 1.64 -1.54 -14.32
C SER A 66 3.06 -1.32 -14.83
N PRO A 67 3.26 -0.97 -16.11
CA PRO A 67 4.59 -0.74 -16.66
C PRO A 67 5.24 0.54 -16.13
N ALA A 68 4.45 1.50 -15.67
CA ALA A 68 4.92 2.74 -15.06
C ALA A 68 3.94 3.22 -14.00
N SER A 69 4.38 4.11 -13.12
CA SER A 69 3.55 4.74 -12.10
C SER A 69 3.98 6.19 -11.84
N LEU A 70 3.02 7.01 -11.45
CA LEU A 70 3.23 8.40 -11.06
C LEU A 70 3.65 8.45 -9.59
N LEU A 71 4.82 9.00 -9.33
CA LEU A 71 5.38 9.19 -7.99
C LEU A 71 5.90 10.60 -7.83
N ASN A 72 5.34 11.34 -6.87
CA ASN A 72 5.71 12.72 -6.54
C ASN A 72 5.73 13.69 -7.74
N GLY A 73 4.85 13.45 -8.72
CA GLY A 73 4.72 14.28 -9.93
C GLY A 73 5.56 13.82 -11.12
N GLU A 74 6.39 12.80 -10.94
CA GLU A 74 7.21 12.22 -12.01
C GLU A 74 6.74 10.81 -12.38
N ILE A 75 6.85 10.45 -13.64
CA ILE A 75 6.49 9.13 -14.14
C ILE A 75 7.77 8.28 -14.20
N HIS A 76 7.72 7.16 -13.47
CA HIS A 76 8.81 6.19 -13.39
C HIS A 76 8.37 4.85 -13.95
N LEU A 77 9.28 4.17 -14.67
CA LEU A 77 9.08 2.76 -15.05
C LEU A 77 9.15 1.87 -13.82
N THR A 78 8.29 0.86 -13.74
CA THR A 78 8.21 -0.03 -12.57
C THR A 78 9.47 -0.86 -12.33
N HIS A 79 10.30 -1.07 -13.35
CA HIS A 79 11.61 -1.71 -13.22
C HIS A 79 12.73 -0.77 -12.72
N ASN A 80 12.50 0.54 -12.75
CA ASN A 80 13.51 1.54 -12.40
C ASN A 80 12.92 2.61 -11.48
N PHE A 81 12.28 2.16 -10.40
CA PHE A 81 11.79 3.08 -9.38
C PHE A 81 12.93 3.71 -8.59
N PRO A 82 12.75 4.95 -8.14
CA PRO A 82 13.73 5.62 -7.28
C PRO A 82 13.87 4.85 -5.95
N LYS A 83 15.12 4.75 -5.45
CA LYS A 83 15.46 4.01 -4.23
C LYS A 83 14.69 4.47 -2.99
N ASN A 84 14.22 5.71 -2.97
CA ASN A 84 13.42 6.27 -1.87
C ASN A 84 11.92 5.91 -1.96
N TYR A 85 11.47 5.11 -2.94
CA TYR A 85 10.06 4.79 -3.15
C TYR A 85 9.37 4.26 -1.88
N VAL A 86 9.99 3.28 -1.20
CA VAL A 86 9.41 2.67 0.00
C VAL A 86 9.33 3.67 1.15
N LEU A 87 10.42 4.41 1.39
CA LEU A 87 10.48 5.44 2.44
C LEU A 87 9.49 6.56 2.18
N LEU A 88 9.37 7.01 0.94
CA LEU A 88 8.42 8.06 0.56
C LEU A 88 6.97 7.62 0.79
N ASN A 89 6.62 6.40 0.41
CA ASN A 89 5.28 5.87 0.66
C ASN A 89 5.01 5.68 2.16
N LEU A 90 5.97 5.17 2.95
CA LEU A 90 5.84 5.07 4.40
C LEU A 90 5.62 6.45 5.02
N LEU A 91 6.39 7.46 4.60
CA LEU A 91 6.28 8.82 5.10
C LEU A 91 4.91 9.45 4.75
N LEU A 92 4.51 9.38 3.49
CA LEU A 92 3.32 10.11 3.01
C LEU A 92 2.00 9.38 3.26
N LYS A 93 2.02 8.07 3.45
CA LYS A 93 0.82 7.27 3.74
C LYS A 93 0.64 6.93 5.22
N SER A 94 1.61 7.23 6.07
CA SER A 94 1.47 7.10 7.51
C SER A 94 0.66 8.28 8.08
N PRO A 95 -0.20 8.04 9.08
CA PRO A 95 -0.88 9.12 9.81
C PRO A 95 0.11 10.09 10.46
N GLU A 96 -0.24 11.35 10.53
CA GLU A 96 0.60 12.41 11.09
C GLU A 96 0.99 12.14 12.55
N TYR A 97 0.03 11.69 13.36
CA TYR A 97 0.30 11.37 14.76
C TYR A 97 1.33 10.24 14.91
N LEU A 98 1.33 9.27 13.99
CA LEU A 98 2.29 8.17 13.99
C LEU A 98 3.71 8.68 13.70
N LEU A 99 3.84 9.59 12.73
CA LEU A 99 5.13 10.20 12.37
C LEU A 99 5.71 11.03 13.51
N ILE A 100 4.86 11.76 14.26
CA ILE A 100 5.27 12.54 15.44
C ILE A 100 5.65 11.60 16.59
N LEU A 101 4.91 10.53 16.78
CA LEU A 101 5.18 9.54 17.83
C LEU A 101 6.52 8.82 17.63
N TYR A 102 6.98 8.67 16.41
CA TYR A 102 8.23 7.94 16.13
C TYR A 102 9.45 8.52 16.87
N PRO A 103 9.84 9.78 16.65
CA PRO A 103 10.99 10.37 17.35
C PRO A 103 10.77 10.47 18.86
N ILE A 104 9.55 10.75 19.31
CA ILE A 104 9.21 10.82 20.75
C ILE A 104 9.39 9.45 21.40
N SER A 105 8.91 8.40 20.75
CA SER A 105 9.01 7.02 21.25
C SER A 105 10.46 6.54 21.27
N PHE A 106 11.22 6.89 20.26
CA PHE A 106 12.65 6.57 20.20
C PHE A 106 13.40 7.22 21.37
N TYR A 107 13.12 8.50 21.63
CA TYR A 107 13.66 9.20 22.78
C TYR A 107 13.29 8.54 24.12
N PHE A 108 12.02 8.19 24.34
CA PHE A 108 11.59 7.51 25.57
C PHE A 108 12.21 6.13 25.74
N ILE A 109 12.35 5.37 24.68
CA ILE A 109 12.98 4.04 24.72
C ILE A 109 14.45 4.14 25.13
N LEU A 110 15.17 5.13 24.60
CA LEU A 110 16.58 5.35 24.93
C LEU A 110 16.76 5.91 26.35
N ALA A 111 16.00 6.95 26.69
CA ALA A 111 16.12 7.62 28.00
C ALA A 111 15.62 6.76 29.18
N ASN A 112 14.63 5.89 28.95
CA ASN A 112 13.98 5.10 30.02
C ASN A 112 14.10 3.59 29.80
N ASN A 113 15.21 3.13 29.25
CA ASN A 113 15.43 1.72 28.93
C ASN A 113 15.20 0.79 30.12
N ASN A 114 15.56 1.22 31.35
CA ASN A 114 15.36 0.44 32.57
C ASN A 114 13.87 0.17 32.87
N PHE A 115 12.97 1.11 32.56
CA PHE A 115 11.53 0.91 32.65
C PHE A 115 11.08 -0.24 31.76
N PHE A 116 11.49 -0.23 30.49
CA PHE A 116 11.12 -1.26 29.52
C PHE A 116 11.71 -2.63 29.87
N LYS A 117 12.95 -2.69 30.34
CA LYS A 117 13.59 -3.94 30.80
C LYS A 117 12.87 -4.57 32.00
N LYS A 118 12.34 -3.76 32.92
CA LYS A 118 11.54 -4.24 34.05
C LYS A 118 10.18 -4.79 33.63
N LYS A 119 9.55 -4.21 32.60
CA LYS A 119 8.22 -4.58 32.11
C LYS A 119 8.22 -5.72 31.10
N PHE A 120 9.26 -5.78 30.25
CA PHE A 120 9.35 -6.74 29.16
C PHE A 120 10.63 -7.56 29.30
N THR A 121 10.50 -8.87 29.47
CA THR A 121 11.65 -9.78 29.48
C THR A 121 12.40 -9.68 28.16
N ASN A 122 13.73 -9.57 28.23
CA ASN A 122 14.62 -9.47 27.08
C ASN A 122 14.28 -8.31 26.11
N PHE A 123 13.81 -7.17 26.66
CA PHE A 123 13.34 -6.02 25.85
C PHE A 123 14.31 -5.60 24.76
N ASN A 124 15.60 -5.41 25.09
CA ASN A 124 16.58 -4.95 24.11
C ASN A 124 16.70 -5.88 22.91
N TYR A 125 16.68 -7.20 23.14
CA TYR A 125 16.76 -8.18 22.04
C TYR A 125 15.53 -8.12 21.13
N LYS A 126 14.35 -7.99 21.73
CA LYS A 126 13.10 -7.83 20.98
C LYS A 126 13.10 -6.54 20.16
N LEU A 127 13.59 -5.45 20.76
CA LEU A 127 13.72 -4.17 20.07
C LEU A 127 14.73 -4.26 18.90
N TYR A 128 15.92 -4.83 19.13
CA TYR A 128 16.90 -5.06 18.07
C TYR A 128 16.37 -5.96 16.95
N PHE A 129 15.61 -6.97 17.30
CA PHE A 129 14.97 -7.84 16.30
C PHE A 129 13.97 -7.06 15.43
N ILE A 130 13.13 -6.22 16.04
CA ILE A 130 12.17 -5.36 15.30
C ILE A 130 12.92 -4.41 14.37
N ILE A 131 13.96 -3.73 14.87
CA ILE A 131 14.77 -2.81 14.08
C ILE A 131 15.48 -3.57 12.94
N LEU A 132 16.04 -4.75 13.22
CA LEU A 132 16.69 -5.58 12.21
C LEU A 132 15.73 -6.01 11.10
N VAL A 133 14.52 -6.47 11.45
CA VAL A 133 13.50 -6.85 10.46
C VAL A 133 13.12 -5.65 9.60
N LEU A 134 12.90 -4.48 10.20
CA LEU A 134 12.58 -3.25 9.47
C LEU A 134 13.71 -2.84 8.53
N THR A 135 14.93 -2.73 9.05
CA THR A 135 16.08 -2.24 8.27
C THR A 135 16.47 -3.21 7.16
N LEU A 136 16.52 -4.52 7.46
CA LEU A 136 16.85 -5.54 6.45
C LEU A 136 15.80 -5.56 5.33
N SER A 137 14.51 -5.54 5.69
CA SER A 137 13.44 -5.51 4.69
C SER A 137 13.44 -4.23 3.86
N LEU A 138 13.71 -3.07 4.47
CA LEU A 138 13.86 -1.81 3.73
C LEU A 138 15.03 -1.84 2.77
N ILE A 139 16.18 -2.38 3.20
CA ILE A 139 17.35 -2.56 2.34
C ILE A 139 17.02 -3.51 1.20
N MET A 140 16.41 -4.66 1.49
CA MET A 140 16.03 -5.63 0.46
C MET A 140 15.07 -5.02 -0.57
N LEU A 141 14.03 -4.30 -0.14
CA LEU A 141 13.07 -3.66 -1.05
C LEU A 141 13.70 -2.52 -1.86
N THR A 142 14.67 -1.80 -1.28
CA THR A 142 15.35 -0.68 -1.96
C THR A 142 16.30 -1.15 -3.06
N PHE A 143 16.96 -2.29 -2.86
CA PHE A 143 17.96 -2.82 -3.78
C PHE A 143 17.50 -4.03 -4.60
N SER A 144 16.30 -4.53 -4.33
CA SER A 144 15.70 -5.62 -5.11
C SER A 144 15.30 -5.14 -6.51
N PRO A 145 15.52 -5.95 -7.55
CA PRO A 145 14.98 -5.71 -8.88
C PRO A 145 13.45 -5.90 -8.94
N TYR A 146 12.82 -6.27 -7.82
CA TYR A 146 11.39 -6.52 -7.75
C TYR A 146 10.59 -5.25 -8.09
N PRO A 147 9.67 -5.30 -9.06
CA PRO A 147 8.91 -4.12 -9.47
C PRO A 147 7.96 -3.65 -8.37
N LEU A 148 8.22 -2.46 -7.86
CA LEU A 148 7.36 -1.78 -6.89
C LEU A 148 6.34 -0.91 -7.64
N TYR A 149 5.07 -0.98 -7.25
CA TYR A 149 3.98 -0.16 -7.78
C TYR A 149 2.76 -0.23 -6.86
N ASP A 150 1.72 0.56 -7.14
CA ASP A 150 0.47 0.61 -6.36
C ASP A 150 0.70 0.97 -4.86
N GLY A 151 1.62 1.89 -4.60
CA GLY A 151 1.88 2.42 -3.26
C GLY A 151 2.42 1.39 -2.28
N MET A 152 1.81 1.28 -1.09
CA MET A 152 2.29 0.38 -0.01
C MET A 152 1.92 -1.10 -0.19
N ARG A 153 1.13 -1.45 -1.20
CA ARG A 153 0.57 -2.80 -1.37
C ARG A 153 1.62 -3.92 -1.28
N LYS A 154 2.80 -3.69 -1.84
CA LYS A 154 3.86 -4.70 -1.93
C LYS A 154 4.67 -4.87 -0.63
N PHE A 155 4.58 -3.92 0.30
CA PHE A 155 5.34 -3.94 1.56
C PHE A 155 4.50 -3.68 2.80
N MET A 156 3.21 -4.00 2.74
CA MET A 156 2.30 -3.91 3.90
C MET A 156 2.74 -4.77 5.09
N PHE A 157 3.52 -5.82 4.85
CA PHE A 157 4.08 -6.68 5.91
C PHE A 157 5.04 -5.93 6.86
N LEU A 158 5.56 -4.76 6.46
CA LEU A 158 6.39 -3.91 7.31
C LEU A 158 5.58 -3.13 8.35
N ILE A 159 4.29 -2.89 8.11
CA ILE A 159 3.45 -2.05 8.96
C ILE A 159 3.43 -2.50 10.41
N PRO A 160 3.25 -3.80 10.76
CA PRO A 160 3.28 -4.23 12.14
C PRO A 160 4.58 -3.88 12.85
N PHE A 161 5.72 -4.13 12.22
CA PHE A 161 7.03 -3.80 12.79
C PHE A 161 7.24 -2.29 12.89
N PHE A 162 6.74 -1.53 11.92
CA PHE A 162 6.78 -0.07 11.94
C PHE A 162 5.98 0.52 13.09
N ILE A 163 4.83 -0.06 13.46
CA ILE A 163 3.96 0.42 14.55
C ILE A 163 4.52 0.08 15.95
N PHE A 164 5.34 -0.95 16.10
CA PHE A 164 5.84 -1.36 17.42
C PHE A 164 6.60 -0.26 18.16
N ILE A 165 7.45 0.50 17.46
CA ILE A 165 8.25 1.58 18.08
C ILE A 165 7.34 2.68 18.67
N PRO A 166 6.39 3.27 17.92
CA PRO A 166 5.44 4.22 18.49
C PRO A 166 4.60 3.65 19.63
N SER A 167 4.23 2.35 19.55
CA SER A 167 3.45 1.68 20.59
C SER A 167 4.19 1.60 21.92
N PHE A 168 5.49 1.34 21.92
CA PHE A 168 6.29 1.37 23.15
C PHE A 168 6.34 2.76 23.78
N GLY A 169 6.48 3.82 22.97
CA GLY A 169 6.43 5.20 23.48
C GLY A 169 5.08 5.54 24.10
N MET A 170 3.99 5.18 23.44
CA MET A 170 2.63 5.35 23.99
C MET A 170 2.45 4.56 25.28
N TYR A 171 2.90 3.32 25.33
CA TYR A 171 2.85 2.50 26.54
C TYR A 171 3.59 3.18 27.71
N PHE A 172 4.77 3.74 27.45
CA PHE A 172 5.51 4.48 28.48
C PHE A 172 4.73 5.68 28.99
N VAL A 173 4.17 6.50 28.09
CA VAL A 173 3.37 7.67 28.44
C VAL A 173 2.14 7.30 29.28
N ILE A 174 1.44 6.23 28.91
CA ILE A 174 0.25 5.74 29.63
C ILE A 174 0.60 5.20 31.02
N CYS A 175 1.70 4.46 31.15
CA CYS A 175 2.11 3.87 32.43
C CYS A 175 2.73 4.88 33.40
N ASN A 176 3.22 6.01 32.91
CA ASN A 176 3.90 7.04 33.71
C ASN A 176 2.95 8.16 34.11
N ASN A 177 1.85 7.81 34.76
CA ASN A 177 0.72 8.69 35.09
C ASN A 177 1.02 9.87 36.02
N SER A 178 2.24 9.99 36.56
CA SER A 178 2.59 11.00 37.59
C SER A 178 2.74 12.42 37.07
N LEU A 179 2.66 12.65 35.77
CA LEU A 179 2.94 13.94 35.16
C LEU A 179 1.71 14.50 34.42
N ILE A 180 1.30 15.72 34.78
CA ILE A 180 0.36 16.55 34.02
C ILE A 180 0.76 16.56 32.53
N ARG A 181 2.06 16.54 32.23
CA ARG A 181 2.62 16.41 30.88
C ARG A 181 2.19 15.14 30.15
N SER A 182 2.01 13.99 30.83
CA SER A 182 1.54 12.76 30.18
C SER A 182 0.09 12.87 29.70
N LYS A 183 -0.77 13.49 30.49
CA LYS A 183 -2.19 13.74 30.11
C LYS A 183 -2.29 14.68 28.91
N LEU A 184 -1.47 15.73 28.88
CA LEU A 184 -1.40 16.64 27.73
C LEU A 184 -0.90 15.92 26.46
N CYS A 185 0.15 15.10 26.57
CA CYS A 185 0.63 14.30 25.44
C CYS A 185 -0.44 13.35 24.91
N ILE A 186 -1.15 12.63 25.79
CA ILE A 186 -2.24 11.75 25.40
C ILE A 186 -3.34 12.53 24.70
N PHE A 187 -3.76 13.67 25.26
CA PHE A 187 -4.77 14.55 24.65
C PHE A 187 -4.37 15.00 23.24
N LEU A 188 -3.13 15.48 23.07
CA LEU A 188 -2.63 15.91 21.75
C LEU A 188 -2.60 14.76 20.74
N ILE A 189 -2.17 13.58 21.16
CA ILE A 189 -2.14 12.41 20.27
C ILE A 189 -3.56 12.01 19.88
N LEU A 190 -4.51 11.99 20.83
CA LEU A 190 -5.91 11.71 20.54
C LEU A 190 -6.53 12.76 19.60
N ALA A 191 -6.22 14.04 19.80
CA ALA A 191 -6.69 15.09 18.89
C ALA A 191 -6.15 14.88 17.46
N LEU A 192 -4.87 14.59 17.29
CA LEU A 192 -4.27 14.28 15.99
C LEU A 192 -4.86 12.99 15.39
N ALA A 193 -5.13 11.98 16.20
CA ALA A 193 -5.78 10.75 15.75
C ALA A 193 -7.22 11.02 15.26
N LEU A 194 -7.97 11.90 15.92
CA LEU A 194 -9.29 12.33 15.47
C LEU A 194 -9.23 13.06 14.12
N VAL A 195 -8.26 13.96 13.93
CA VAL A 195 -8.05 14.65 12.64
C VAL A 195 -7.76 13.63 11.54
N PHE A 196 -6.89 12.65 11.80
CA PHE A 196 -6.63 11.56 10.88
C PHE A 196 -7.90 10.76 10.55
N LEU A 197 -8.66 10.35 11.58
CA LEU A 197 -9.88 9.58 11.40
C LEU A 197 -10.90 10.34 10.55
N PHE A 198 -11.10 11.64 10.80
CA PHE A 198 -11.97 12.47 9.98
C PHE A 198 -11.55 12.46 8.51
N LYS A 199 -10.25 12.70 8.22
CA LYS A 199 -9.72 12.68 6.87
C LYS A 199 -9.85 11.29 6.24
N PHE A 200 -9.54 10.24 6.99
CA PHE A 200 -9.63 8.85 6.53
C PHE A 200 -11.08 8.46 6.16
N PHE A 201 -12.03 8.79 7.01
CA PHE A 201 -13.45 8.51 6.73
C PHE A 201 -14.05 9.38 5.63
N SER A 202 -13.54 10.60 5.44
CA SER A 202 -13.98 11.46 4.31
C SER A 202 -13.60 10.88 2.93
N LEU A 203 -12.68 9.94 2.89
CA LEU A 203 -12.28 9.21 1.67
C LEU A 203 -13.13 7.95 1.43
N THR A 204 -14.05 7.58 2.30
CA THR A 204 -14.85 6.36 2.17
C THR A 204 -15.60 6.30 0.83
N PRO A 205 -15.58 5.13 0.14
CA PRO A 205 -14.95 3.83 0.48
C PRO A 205 -13.53 3.64 -0.07
N TYR A 206 -12.83 4.70 -0.39
CA TYR A 206 -11.52 4.68 -1.08
C TYR A 206 -10.35 5.05 -0.15
N GLN A 207 -10.35 4.55 1.09
CA GLN A 207 -9.34 4.88 2.11
C GLN A 207 -7.90 4.59 1.68
N TYR A 208 -7.68 3.63 0.80
CA TYR A 208 -6.36 3.28 0.27
C TYR A 208 -5.68 4.41 -0.52
N VAL A 209 -6.43 5.46 -0.92
CA VAL A 209 -5.90 6.66 -1.57
C VAL A 209 -5.41 7.72 -0.58
N TYR A 210 -5.48 7.43 0.73
CA TYR A 210 -5.05 8.34 1.77
C TYR A 210 -3.58 8.75 1.59
N LEU A 211 -3.34 10.05 1.71
CA LEU A 211 -2.04 10.70 1.86
C LEU A 211 -2.15 11.74 2.98
N ASN A 212 -1.13 11.84 3.81
CA ASN A 212 -1.09 12.80 4.92
C ASN A 212 -0.90 14.25 4.45
N TYR A 213 -0.94 15.20 5.37
CA TYR A 213 -0.82 16.63 5.05
C TYR A 213 0.57 17.06 4.57
N LEU A 214 1.63 16.25 4.79
CA LEU A 214 2.97 16.52 4.25
C LEU A 214 2.96 16.57 2.71
N ASN A 215 2.02 15.88 2.07
CA ASN A 215 1.83 15.94 0.63
C ASN A 215 1.11 17.21 0.14
N GLY A 216 0.58 18.03 1.04
CA GLY A 216 -0.19 19.23 0.73
C GLY A 216 -1.69 19.00 0.60
N LYS A 217 -2.36 19.83 -0.21
CA LYS A 217 -3.82 19.76 -0.38
C LYS A 217 -4.25 18.45 -1.04
N THR A 218 -5.23 17.76 -0.44
CA THR A 218 -5.77 16.49 -0.94
C THR A 218 -6.25 16.57 -2.39
N SER A 219 -6.85 17.70 -2.78
CA SER A 219 -7.31 17.93 -4.16
C SER A 219 -6.21 17.80 -5.22
N ASN A 220 -4.96 18.09 -4.86
CA ASN A 220 -3.82 18.08 -5.78
C ASN A 220 -3.05 16.76 -5.80
N ASN A 221 -3.44 15.79 -4.97
CA ASN A 221 -2.74 14.50 -4.89
C ASN A 221 -2.72 13.75 -6.23
N HIS A 222 -3.74 13.94 -7.07
CA HIS A 222 -3.78 13.34 -8.41
C HIS A 222 -2.69 13.83 -9.36
N LEU A 223 -2.07 14.97 -9.08
CA LEU A 223 -0.93 15.49 -9.85
C LEU A 223 0.40 14.84 -9.45
N LYS A 224 0.46 14.26 -8.24
CA LYS A 224 1.69 13.72 -7.70
C LYS A 224 1.71 12.19 -7.60
N PHE A 225 0.56 11.56 -7.41
CA PHE A 225 0.45 10.11 -7.18
C PHE A 225 -0.72 9.52 -7.95
N GLU A 226 -0.57 8.26 -8.36
CA GLU A 226 -1.72 7.46 -8.78
C GLU A 226 -2.64 7.23 -7.57
N ASN A 227 -3.91 7.63 -7.72
CA ASN A 227 -4.87 7.54 -6.62
C ASN A 227 -5.64 6.22 -6.66
N ASP A 228 -6.57 6.08 -7.60
CA ASP A 228 -7.40 4.88 -7.71
C ASP A 228 -6.69 3.77 -8.53
N TYR A 229 -5.53 3.33 -8.06
CA TYR A 229 -4.78 2.24 -8.71
C TYR A 229 -5.54 0.91 -8.74
N LEU A 230 -6.50 0.71 -7.82
CA LEU A 230 -7.40 -0.44 -7.85
C LEU A 230 -8.59 -0.24 -8.80
N THR A 231 -8.77 0.95 -9.37
CA THR A 231 -9.87 1.31 -10.27
C THR A 231 -11.26 0.96 -9.71
N THR A 232 -11.43 1.12 -8.40
CA THR A 232 -12.68 0.78 -7.71
C THR A 232 -13.75 1.84 -7.88
N SER A 233 -13.36 3.11 -8.11
CA SER A 233 -14.26 4.23 -8.37
C SER A 233 -15.03 4.11 -9.70
N ILE A 234 -14.53 3.27 -10.62
CA ILE A 234 -15.21 3.00 -11.91
C ILE A 234 -16.61 2.42 -11.71
N LYS A 235 -16.79 1.62 -10.66
CA LYS A 235 -18.11 1.11 -10.29
C LYS A 235 -19.10 2.24 -9.97
N GLU A 236 -18.65 3.25 -9.24
CA GLU A 236 -19.48 4.39 -8.85
C GLU A 236 -19.75 5.33 -10.03
N ILE A 237 -18.73 5.63 -10.82
CA ILE A 237 -18.88 6.57 -11.94
C ILE A 237 -19.85 6.00 -12.99
N LEU A 238 -19.77 4.71 -13.32
CA LEU A 238 -20.72 4.09 -14.25
C LEU A 238 -22.15 4.12 -13.74
N LYS A 239 -22.35 3.89 -12.43
CA LYS A 239 -23.69 4.02 -11.84
C LYS A 239 -24.28 5.43 -11.98
N LYS A 240 -23.43 6.46 -11.87
CA LYS A 240 -23.83 7.86 -12.01
C LYS A 240 -24.02 8.29 -13.47
N SER A 241 -23.45 7.55 -14.41
CA SER A 241 -23.37 7.94 -15.84
C SER A 241 -24.26 7.09 -16.73
N LYS A 242 -25.42 6.67 -16.25
CA LYS A 242 -26.40 5.88 -17.01
C LYS A 242 -26.89 6.59 -18.29
N PHE A 243 -26.85 7.92 -18.31
CA PHE A 243 -27.21 8.74 -19.49
C PHE A 243 -26.39 8.38 -20.74
N ILE A 244 -25.14 7.88 -20.58
CA ILE A 244 -24.32 7.44 -21.73
C ILE A 244 -24.99 6.27 -22.46
N ASN A 245 -25.84 5.51 -21.82
CA ASN A 245 -26.57 4.37 -22.40
C ASN A 245 -27.93 4.75 -23.05
N GLU A 246 -28.31 6.01 -23.03
CA GLU A 246 -29.57 6.48 -23.65
C GLU A 246 -29.47 6.46 -25.18
N LYS A 247 -28.27 6.77 -25.71
CA LYS A 247 -27.94 6.69 -27.14
C LYS A 247 -26.79 5.72 -27.38
N TYR A 248 -26.62 5.29 -28.63
CA TYR A 248 -25.42 4.53 -28.98
C TYR A 248 -24.19 5.40 -28.78
N ALA A 249 -23.23 4.89 -28.01
CA ALA A 249 -22.01 5.62 -27.67
C ALA A 249 -20.76 4.73 -27.74
N ARG A 250 -19.67 5.29 -28.28
CA ARG A 250 -18.36 4.68 -28.31
C ARG A 250 -17.57 5.13 -27.07
N LEU A 251 -17.27 4.18 -26.18
CA LEU A 251 -16.58 4.43 -24.93
C LEU A 251 -15.13 3.95 -24.99
N LYS A 252 -14.20 4.87 -24.92
CA LYS A 252 -12.77 4.62 -24.73
C LYS A 252 -12.45 4.53 -23.24
N PHE A 253 -11.37 3.85 -22.87
CA PHE A 253 -10.96 3.72 -21.49
C PHE A 253 -9.44 3.92 -21.34
N CYS A 254 -9.00 4.50 -20.23
CA CYS A 254 -7.60 4.68 -19.89
C CYS A 254 -7.35 4.45 -18.40
N GLY A 255 -6.24 3.80 -18.08
CA GLY A 255 -5.89 3.45 -16.68
C GLY A 255 -6.74 2.33 -16.07
N ILE A 256 -7.50 1.60 -16.89
CA ILE A 256 -8.45 0.56 -16.47
C ILE A 256 -8.24 -0.65 -17.37
N GLY A 257 -8.21 -1.86 -16.79
CA GLY A 257 -8.14 -3.10 -17.59
C GLY A 257 -9.42 -3.35 -18.40
N LYS A 258 -9.27 -3.68 -19.69
CA LYS A 258 -10.39 -3.97 -20.62
C LYS A 258 -11.40 -4.97 -20.07
N GLY A 259 -10.93 -6.06 -19.46
CA GLY A 259 -11.81 -7.08 -18.87
C GLY A 259 -12.64 -6.54 -17.71
N LYS A 260 -12.07 -5.65 -16.90
CA LYS A 260 -12.76 -5.05 -15.76
C LYS A 260 -13.86 -4.09 -16.21
N ILE A 261 -13.56 -3.20 -17.15
CA ILE A 261 -14.57 -2.25 -17.66
C ILE A 261 -15.71 -3.00 -18.36
N LYS A 262 -15.41 -4.01 -19.20
CA LYS A 262 -16.41 -4.86 -19.86
C LYS A 262 -17.33 -5.55 -18.85
N LYS A 263 -16.74 -6.10 -17.75
CA LYS A 263 -17.50 -6.73 -16.66
C LYS A 263 -18.48 -5.74 -16.00
N TYR A 264 -18.06 -4.51 -15.77
CA TYR A 264 -18.95 -3.50 -15.17
C TYR A 264 -20.02 -2.99 -16.13
N LEU A 265 -19.71 -2.78 -17.42
CA LEU A 265 -20.72 -2.41 -18.41
C LEU A 265 -21.81 -3.47 -18.51
N ASN A 266 -21.44 -4.74 -18.57
CA ASN A 266 -22.40 -5.85 -18.57
C ASN A 266 -23.22 -5.88 -17.27
N LYS A 267 -22.58 -5.75 -16.10
CA LYS A 267 -23.24 -5.76 -14.79
C LYS A 267 -24.30 -4.65 -14.63
N TYR A 268 -24.09 -3.49 -15.26
CA TYR A 268 -24.98 -2.33 -15.15
C TYR A 268 -25.84 -2.11 -16.39
N ASN A 269 -25.93 -3.13 -17.30
CA ASN A 269 -26.77 -3.16 -18.49
C ASN A 269 -26.50 -1.98 -19.45
N PHE A 270 -25.23 -1.67 -19.73
CA PHE A 270 -24.84 -0.71 -20.75
C PHE A 270 -24.86 -1.36 -22.13
N SER A 271 -26.06 -1.69 -22.65
CA SER A 271 -26.25 -2.41 -23.92
C SER A 271 -25.96 -1.58 -25.16
N ARG A 272 -26.09 -0.25 -25.08
CA ARG A 272 -25.84 0.70 -26.18
C ARG A 272 -24.44 1.28 -26.20
N VAL A 273 -23.57 0.86 -25.28
CA VAL A 273 -22.19 1.34 -25.17
C VAL A 273 -21.24 0.32 -25.76
N LYS A 274 -20.54 0.72 -26.84
CA LYS A 274 -19.48 -0.07 -27.47
C LYS A 274 -18.11 0.34 -26.92
N LEU A 275 -17.35 -0.60 -26.35
CA LEU A 275 -15.95 -0.36 -25.99
C LEU A 275 -15.11 -0.31 -27.26
N VAL A 276 -14.32 0.77 -27.41
CA VAL A 276 -13.43 1.00 -28.54
C VAL A 276 -11.97 0.89 -28.14
N GLY A 277 -11.11 0.62 -29.11
CA GLY A 277 -9.66 0.57 -28.93
C GLY A 277 -9.06 1.97 -28.77
N TYR A 278 -7.75 2.02 -28.60
CA TYR A 278 -7.07 3.29 -28.35
C TYR A 278 -7.00 4.18 -29.61
N GLU A 279 -6.79 3.59 -30.78
CA GLU A 279 -6.72 4.31 -32.05
C GLU A 279 -8.12 4.67 -32.62
N ASP A 280 -9.16 4.00 -32.10
CA ASP A 280 -10.50 4.19 -32.62
C ASP A 280 -11.08 5.54 -32.21
N GLU A 281 -12.00 6.03 -33.00
CA GLU A 281 -12.82 7.20 -32.62
C GLU A 281 -13.71 6.87 -31.42
N TYR A 282 -13.96 7.86 -30.58
CA TYR A 282 -14.78 7.73 -29.38
C TYR A 282 -15.63 8.98 -29.13
N ASP A 283 -16.72 8.79 -28.44
CA ASP A 283 -17.61 9.86 -27.99
C ASP A 283 -17.32 10.22 -26.53
N TYR A 284 -17.01 9.22 -25.72
CA TYR A 284 -16.66 9.37 -24.31
C TYR A 284 -15.38 8.59 -23.95
N VAL A 285 -14.63 9.14 -22.98
CA VAL A 285 -13.51 8.42 -22.38
C VAL A 285 -13.68 8.33 -20.88
N ILE A 286 -13.62 7.09 -20.33
CA ILE A 286 -13.62 6.82 -18.89
C ILE A 286 -12.20 6.54 -18.43
N MET A 287 -11.77 7.19 -17.34
CA MET A 287 -10.38 7.12 -16.92
C MET A 287 -10.17 7.30 -15.42
N THR A 288 -9.05 6.77 -14.95
CA THR A 288 -8.41 7.10 -13.67
C THR A 288 -7.12 7.86 -13.94
N ASN A 289 -6.47 8.42 -12.90
CA ASN A 289 -5.22 9.18 -13.09
C ASN A 289 -3.96 8.28 -13.20
N ARG A 290 -4.11 7.05 -13.63
CA ARG A 290 -2.95 6.18 -13.91
C ARG A 290 -2.14 6.70 -15.09
N VAL A 291 -0.88 6.30 -15.15
CA VAL A 291 -0.04 6.57 -16.31
C VAL A 291 -0.67 5.94 -17.55
N ASN A 292 -0.74 6.71 -18.63
CA ASN A 292 -1.14 6.18 -19.92
C ASN A 292 0.04 5.37 -20.50
N TRP A 293 -0.08 4.04 -20.47
CA TRP A 293 0.99 3.14 -20.91
C TRP A 293 1.37 3.31 -22.39
N GLN A 294 0.49 3.83 -23.22
CA GLN A 294 0.78 4.10 -24.63
C GLN A 294 1.65 5.36 -24.82
N SER A 295 1.63 6.30 -23.86
CA SER A 295 2.56 7.44 -23.87
C SER A 295 4.00 7.06 -23.48
N LEU A 296 4.24 5.82 -23.03
CA LEU A 296 5.55 5.37 -22.56
C LEU A 296 6.59 5.15 -23.66
N ASN A 297 6.22 5.17 -24.93
CA ASN A 297 7.15 5.12 -26.06
C ASN A 297 8.16 6.28 -26.00
N ASN A 298 7.81 7.37 -25.33
CA ASN A 298 8.71 8.48 -25.04
C ASN A 298 8.52 8.92 -23.58
N LEU A 299 9.38 8.46 -22.67
CA LEU A 299 9.29 8.75 -21.23
C LEU A 299 9.31 10.24 -20.90
N LYS A 300 10.01 11.08 -21.69
CA LYS A 300 10.04 12.55 -21.50
C LYS A 300 8.67 13.19 -21.79
N LYS A 301 7.82 12.52 -22.55
CA LYS A 301 6.46 12.95 -22.89
C LYS A 301 5.39 12.02 -22.31
N ALA A 302 5.77 11.18 -21.35
CA ALA A 302 4.82 10.29 -20.69
C ALA A 302 3.80 11.12 -19.89
N GLU A 303 2.52 10.75 -20.00
CA GLU A 303 1.41 11.46 -19.41
C GLU A 303 0.51 10.51 -18.60
N THR A 304 -0.24 11.07 -17.65
CA THR A 304 -1.35 10.35 -17.03
C THR A 304 -2.57 10.38 -17.96
N CYS A 305 -3.49 9.45 -17.76
CA CYS A 305 -4.75 9.41 -18.53
C CYS A 305 -5.53 10.72 -18.43
N PHE A 306 -5.45 11.43 -17.30
CA PHE A 306 -6.14 12.72 -17.15
C PHE A 306 -5.54 13.84 -18.01
N GLN A 307 -4.24 13.77 -18.30
CA GLN A 307 -3.52 14.73 -19.16
C GLN A 307 -3.68 14.39 -20.64
N THR A 308 -3.63 13.10 -20.99
CA THR A 308 -3.69 12.66 -22.40
C THR A 308 -5.01 12.99 -23.08
N PHE A 309 -6.14 12.87 -22.36
CA PHE A 309 -7.45 13.05 -22.97
C PHE A 309 -8.07 14.39 -22.60
N ASN A 310 -8.21 15.27 -23.59
CA ASN A 310 -8.95 16.52 -23.47
C ASN A 310 -10.45 16.28 -23.69
N GLY A 311 -11.28 17.23 -23.27
CA GLY A 311 -12.73 17.19 -23.43
C GLY A 311 -13.48 17.70 -22.21
N LYS A 312 -14.80 17.84 -22.37
CA LYS A 312 -15.70 18.31 -21.30
C LYS A 312 -15.93 17.21 -20.27
N VAL A 313 -15.72 17.50 -18.99
CA VAL A 313 -16.02 16.58 -17.91
C VAL A 313 -17.55 16.46 -17.76
N VAL A 314 -18.09 15.28 -18.07
CA VAL A 314 -19.55 14.99 -17.96
C VAL A 314 -19.89 14.21 -16.67
N SER A 315 -18.93 13.49 -16.11
CA SER A 315 -19.11 12.78 -14.83
C SER A 315 -17.79 12.61 -14.11
N GLN A 316 -17.81 12.64 -12.78
CA GLN A 316 -16.61 12.41 -11.97
C GLN A 316 -16.93 11.83 -10.60
N VAL A 317 -16.00 11.06 -10.04
CA VAL A 317 -16.02 10.60 -8.66
C VAL A 317 -14.95 11.36 -7.89
N LYS A 318 -15.39 12.08 -6.86
CA LYS A 318 -14.52 12.83 -5.94
C LYS A 318 -14.72 12.39 -4.51
N ARG A 319 -13.65 12.43 -3.70
CA ARG A 319 -13.69 12.32 -2.25
C ARG A 319 -12.74 13.34 -1.63
N ASN A 320 -13.24 14.13 -0.70
CA ASN A 320 -12.46 15.21 -0.06
C ASN A 320 -11.70 16.10 -1.07
N GLY A 321 -12.36 16.47 -2.16
CA GLY A 321 -11.76 17.23 -3.27
C GLY A 321 -10.86 16.44 -4.22
N LEU A 322 -10.43 15.22 -3.86
CA LEU A 322 -9.59 14.37 -4.68
C LEU A 322 -10.40 13.71 -5.80
N VAL A 323 -9.98 13.92 -7.04
CA VAL A 323 -10.57 13.27 -8.23
C VAL A 323 -10.02 11.87 -8.36
N LEU A 324 -10.89 10.86 -8.41
CA LEU A 324 -10.54 9.44 -8.51
C LEU A 324 -10.74 8.90 -9.92
N SER A 325 -11.88 9.17 -10.51
CA SER A 325 -12.21 8.82 -11.90
C SER A 325 -13.04 9.89 -12.57
N VAL A 326 -12.92 9.96 -13.90
CA VAL A 326 -13.58 10.97 -14.72
C VAL A 326 -14.11 10.31 -15.98
N ILE A 327 -15.25 10.81 -16.47
CA ILE A 327 -15.71 10.60 -17.84
C ILE A 327 -15.68 11.96 -18.52
N LYS A 328 -14.97 12.04 -19.65
CA LYS A 328 -14.97 13.21 -20.52
C LYS A 328 -15.67 12.88 -21.84
N GLU A 329 -16.40 13.84 -22.35
CA GLU A 329 -16.97 13.85 -23.69
C GLU A 329 -15.95 14.47 -24.66
N LYS A 330 -15.75 13.86 -25.82
CA LYS A 330 -14.88 14.39 -26.87
C LYS A 330 -15.47 15.72 -27.38
N GLN A 331 -14.66 16.73 -27.46
CA GLN A 331 -15.01 17.99 -28.12
C GLN A 331 -14.77 17.90 -29.62
#